data_428d41415f57cf723d1b96cf5336d509
#
_entry.id   428d41415f57cf723d1b96cf5336d509
#
_cell.length_a   1.000
_cell.length_b   1.000
_cell.length_c   1.000
_cell.angle_alpha   90.00
_cell.angle_beta   90.00
_cell.angle_gamma   90.00
#
_symmetry.space_group_name_H-M   'P 1'
#
loop_
_entity.id
_entity.type
_entity.pdbx_description
1 polymer ?
#
loop_
_entity_poly.entity_id
_entity_poly.type
_entity_poly.pdbx_seq_one_letter_code
_entity_poly.pdbx_strand_id
1 'polypeptide(L)'
;MSKTFKISTFSSHYEVKPVEAELNLRKLAQALMIPAVPYKVREKKSLPLWSPTSFAGNRSGSHALEVSCLVYDLDDGTEFGFSSAFSEWHYIAHTSFSNNAEKNKWRIVFPLEHPIPASDWKRASKAAKELWDKVVGQGEPDSNALTDCARMYYRFALPDRADAVLQRKKAHKGKGLLNLDYSHIPKEEPKKRYKNWKSKKPNSKNGMEALFHNPDYRLALAQQIGATISGNVARNIICPSCNQREVYFSIDPDLMHAVRYPHCNRANKCGWWGYLENLL
;
A
#
# COMPACT_ATOMS: atom_id res chain seq x y z
N MET A 1 10.63 31.08 6.20
CA MET A 1 9.48 30.21 6.59
C MET A 1 10.02 28.84 6.96
N SER A 2 9.57 28.22 8.05
CA SER A 2 10.00 26.88 8.42
C SER A 2 9.38 25.85 7.46
N LYS A 3 10.16 24.89 7.00
CA LYS A 3 9.70 23.79 6.12
C LYS A 3 8.55 23.01 6.77
N THR A 4 7.52 22.73 6.00
CA THR A 4 6.36 21.92 6.41
C THR A 4 6.21 20.67 5.57
N PHE A 5 5.55 19.64 6.13
CA PHE A 5 5.30 18.35 5.55
C PHE A 5 3.80 18.07 5.59
N LYS A 6 3.22 17.76 4.44
CA LYS A 6 1.83 17.33 4.37
C LYS A 6 1.74 15.84 4.65
N ILE A 7 0.90 15.48 5.59
CA ILE A 7 0.56 14.09 5.90
C ILE A 7 -0.96 13.93 5.92
N SER A 8 -1.44 12.73 5.70
CA SER A 8 -2.84 12.37 5.87
C SER A 8 -3.02 11.51 7.11
N THR A 9 -4.08 11.73 7.86
CA THR A 9 -4.45 10.93 9.04
C THR A 9 -5.81 10.28 8.84
N PHE A 10 -6.00 9.13 9.49
CA PHE A 10 -7.20 8.30 9.40
C PHE A 10 -7.58 7.80 10.78
N SER A 11 -8.87 7.82 11.11
CA SER A 11 -9.39 7.37 12.40
C SER A 11 -9.27 5.86 12.58
N SER A 12 -9.35 5.10 11.49
CA SER A 12 -9.24 3.63 11.47
C SER A 12 -8.71 3.14 10.11
N HIS A 13 -8.36 1.86 10.03
CA HIS A 13 -7.90 1.27 8.77
C HIS A 13 -9.02 1.09 7.71
N TYR A 14 -10.27 1.24 8.10
CA TYR A 14 -11.42 1.25 7.18
C TYR A 14 -11.71 2.65 6.62
N GLU A 15 -11.17 3.69 7.27
CA GLU A 15 -11.38 5.05 6.82
C GLU A 15 -10.64 5.29 5.51
N VAL A 16 -11.36 5.82 4.53
CA VAL A 16 -10.81 6.15 3.21
C VAL A 16 -10.68 7.65 2.98
N LYS A 17 -11.36 8.46 3.80
CA LYS A 17 -11.28 9.93 3.72
C LYS A 17 -10.11 10.43 4.56
N PRO A 18 -9.07 11.00 3.94
CA PRO A 18 -7.96 11.58 4.68
C PRO A 18 -8.37 12.87 5.39
N VAL A 19 -7.82 13.07 6.58
CA VAL A 19 -7.72 14.39 7.20
C VAL A 19 -6.30 14.87 7.02
N GLU A 20 -6.09 15.88 6.20
CA GLU A 20 -4.75 16.41 5.94
C GLU A 20 -4.25 17.28 7.10
N ALA A 21 -2.97 17.18 7.37
CA ALA A 21 -2.26 18.01 8.33
C ALA A 21 -0.93 18.49 7.72
N GLU A 22 -0.65 19.78 7.88
CA GLU A 22 0.62 20.38 7.49
C GLU A 22 1.46 20.67 8.73
N LEU A 23 2.58 19.97 8.88
CA LEU A 23 3.36 19.93 10.10
C LEU A 23 4.81 20.35 9.83
N ASN A 24 5.37 21.22 10.68
CA ASN A 24 6.82 21.42 10.69
C ASN A 24 7.52 20.18 11.29
N LEU A 25 8.85 20.11 11.15
CA LEU A 25 9.64 18.96 11.58
C LEU A 25 9.38 18.58 13.07
N ARG A 26 9.29 19.56 13.96
CA ARG A 26 9.04 19.32 15.39
C ARG A 26 7.66 18.69 15.61
N LYS A 27 6.62 19.26 14.99
CA LYS A 27 5.24 18.75 15.09
C LYS A 27 5.11 17.37 14.46
N LEU A 28 5.80 17.13 13.34
CA LEU A 28 5.84 15.81 12.71
C LEU A 28 6.46 14.76 13.64
N ALA A 29 7.62 15.07 14.25
CA ALA A 29 8.25 14.19 15.23
C ALA A 29 7.32 13.91 16.43
N GLN A 30 6.66 14.94 16.95
CA GLN A 30 5.67 14.78 18.02
C GLN A 30 4.51 13.88 17.60
N ALA A 31 3.93 14.09 16.42
CA ALA A 31 2.82 13.30 15.90
C ALA A 31 3.16 11.81 15.71
N LEU A 32 4.42 11.49 15.39
CA LEU A 32 4.87 10.13 15.14
C LEU A 32 5.43 9.41 16.37
N MET A 33 5.94 10.14 17.36
CA MET A 33 6.58 9.55 18.54
C MET A 33 5.75 9.63 19.83
N ILE A 34 4.76 10.51 19.90
CA ILE A 34 3.84 10.52 21.04
C ILE A 34 2.80 9.42 20.79
N PRO A 35 2.51 8.58 21.80
CA PRO A 35 1.47 7.56 21.65
C PRO A 35 0.15 8.19 21.17
N ALA A 36 -0.46 7.56 20.16
CA ALA A 36 -1.69 8.04 19.54
C ALA A 36 -2.86 8.13 20.53
N VAL A 37 -2.79 7.30 21.57
CA VAL A 37 -3.74 7.25 22.69
C VAL A 37 -2.97 7.21 24.01
N PRO A 38 -3.50 7.80 25.12
CA PRO A 38 -2.79 7.92 26.38
C PRO A 38 -2.74 6.64 27.22
N TYR A 39 -3.33 5.56 26.73
CA TYR A 39 -3.43 4.28 27.42
C TYR A 39 -2.82 3.14 26.59
N LYS A 40 -2.56 2.00 27.24
CA LYS A 40 -2.11 0.79 26.55
C LYS A 40 -3.24 0.19 25.72
N VAL A 41 -2.88 -0.34 24.56
CA VAL A 41 -3.83 -0.84 23.56
C VAL A 41 -3.67 -2.34 23.37
N ARG A 42 -4.77 -3.07 23.35
CA ARG A 42 -4.78 -4.52 23.09
C ARG A 42 -4.77 -4.83 21.60
N GLU A 43 -5.57 -4.12 20.85
CA GLU A 43 -5.78 -4.39 19.44
C GLU A 43 -5.20 -3.32 18.52
N LYS A 44 -4.26 -3.70 17.67
CA LYS A 44 -3.65 -2.83 16.66
C LYS A 44 -4.69 -2.12 15.78
N LYS A 45 -5.79 -2.82 15.44
CA LYS A 45 -6.82 -2.30 14.52
C LYS A 45 -7.62 -1.12 15.10
N SER A 46 -7.59 -0.92 16.41
CA SER A 46 -8.23 0.23 17.07
C SER A 46 -7.41 1.52 16.98
N LEU A 47 -6.17 1.44 16.50
CA LEU A 47 -5.29 2.59 16.41
C LEU A 47 -5.60 3.46 15.19
N PRO A 48 -5.47 4.79 15.31
CA PRO A 48 -5.46 5.68 14.16
C PRO A 48 -4.22 5.46 13.31
N LEU A 49 -4.33 5.81 12.03
CA LEU A 49 -3.27 5.67 11.05
C LEU A 49 -2.85 7.02 10.48
N TRP A 50 -1.72 6.99 9.80
CA TRP A 50 -1.23 8.12 9.02
C TRP A 50 -0.61 7.64 7.71
N SER A 51 -0.48 8.54 6.75
CA SER A 51 0.22 8.34 5.49
C SER A 51 1.12 9.55 5.22
N PRO A 52 2.33 9.37 4.67
CA PRO A 52 3.18 10.47 4.23
C PRO A 52 2.66 11.16 2.95
N THR A 53 1.50 10.77 2.46
CA THR A 53 0.93 11.13 1.17
C THR A 53 -0.27 12.04 1.34
N SER A 54 -0.37 13.08 0.51
CA SER A 54 -1.58 13.87 0.32
C SER A 54 -2.43 13.28 -0.80
N PHE A 55 -3.77 13.44 -0.72
CA PHE A 55 -4.72 12.83 -1.65
C PHE A 55 -5.73 13.83 -2.19
N ALA A 56 -6.07 13.72 -3.48
CA ALA A 56 -7.19 14.42 -4.10
C ALA A 56 -8.51 13.66 -3.86
N GLY A 57 -9.00 13.64 -2.61
CA GLY A 57 -10.19 12.90 -2.23
C GLY A 57 -9.89 11.62 -1.44
N ASN A 58 -10.52 10.49 -1.77
CA ASN A 58 -10.33 9.25 -1.03
C ASN A 58 -8.92 8.69 -1.19
N ARG A 59 -8.42 8.01 -0.16
CA ARG A 59 -7.13 7.31 -0.18
C ARG A 59 -7.11 6.20 -1.23
N SER A 60 -6.34 6.41 -2.27
CA SER A 60 -6.00 5.38 -3.27
C SER A 60 -4.75 5.81 -4.03
N GLY A 61 -4.08 4.87 -4.70
CA GLY A 61 -2.92 5.20 -5.54
C GLY A 61 -3.27 6.17 -6.68
N SER A 62 -4.50 6.09 -7.21
CA SER A 62 -4.97 7.00 -8.28
C SER A 62 -5.29 8.42 -7.81
N HIS A 63 -5.52 8.62 -6.51
CA HIS A 63 -5.78 9.93 -5.90
C HIS A 63 -4.58 10.48 -5.14
N ALA A 64 -3.48 9.72 -5.05
CA ALA A 64 -2.25 10.19 -4.43
C ALA A 64 -1.67 11.36 -5.24
N LEU A 65 -1.32 12.45 -4.57
CA LEU A 65 -0.77 13.66 -5.17
C LEU A 65 0.75 13.70 -5.00
N GLU A 66 1.22 13.74 -3.76
CA GLU A 66 2.63 13.84 -3.43
C GLU A 66 2.95 13.12 -2.12
N VAL A 67 4.18 12.67 -1.98
CA VAL A 67 4.72 11.99 -0.79
C VAL A 67 5.74 12.89 -0.13
N SER A 68 5.50 13.26 1.12
CA SER A 68 6.33 14.21 1.89
C SER A 68 7.42 13.55 2.73
N CYS A 69 7.33 12.23 2.98
CA CYS A 69 8.32 11.49 3.76
C CYS A 69 8.58 10.12 3.11
N LEU A 70 9.85 9.72 3.06
CA LEU A 70 10.21 8.34 2.80
C LEU A 70 10.07 7.52 4.09
N VAL A 71 9.47 6.34 4.00
CA VAL A 71 9.26 5.46 5.15
C VAL A 71 9.84 4.07 4.86
N TYR A 72 10.81 3.65 5.67
CA TYR A 72 11.24 2.25 5.70
C TYR A 72 10.54 1.52 6.85
N ASP A 73 9.84 0.46 6.54
CA ASP A 73 9.18 -0.43 7.51
C ASP A 73 9.98 -1.74 7.57
N LEU A 74 10.62 -2.00 8.70
CA LEU A 74 11.47 -3.18 8.90
C LEU A 74 10.70 -4.20 9.72
N ASP A 75 10.35 -5.29 9.09
CA ASP A 75 9.57 -6.37 9.67
C ASP A 75 10.35 -7.69 9.74
N ASP A 76 11.64 -7.69 9.41
CA ASP A 76 12.50 -8.87 9.30
C ASP A 76 13.19 -9.29 10.62
N GLY A 77 13.12 -8.48 11.65
CA GLY A 77 13.78 -8.70 12.94
C GLY A 77 15.09 -7.93 13.09
N THR A 78 15.51 -7.18 12.09
CA THR A 78 16.77 -6.40 12.12
C THR A 78 16.76 -5.38 13.26
N GLU A 79 17.85 -5.33 14.03
CA GLU A 79 18.06 -4.32 15.06
C GLU A 79 18.40 -2.97 14.46
N PHE A 80 17.91 -1.90 15.09
CA PHE A 80 18.23 -0.53 14.68
C PHE A 80 19.63 -0.09 15.18
N GLY A 81 20.64 -0.96 15.00
CA GLY A 81 22.03 -0.66 15.33
C GLY A 81 22.74 0.22 14.30
N PHE A 82 22.18 0.35 13.11
CA PHE A 82 22.71 1.10 11.98
C PHE A 82 22.32 2.59 11.95
N SER A 83 21.82 3.13 13.06
CA SER A 83 21.33 4.53 13.11
C SER A 83 22.40 5.57 12.77
N SER A 84 23.69 5.25 12.94
CA SER A 84 24.82 6.10 12.53
C SER A 84 24.93 6.26 11.01
N ALA A 85 24.48 5.27 10.23
CA ALA A 85 24.48 5.32 8.79
C ALA A 85 23.60 6.46 8.23
N PHE A 86 22.64 6.91 9.01
CA PHE A 86 21.70 7.99 8.66
C PHE A 86 22.03 9.33 9.33
N SER A 87 23.24 9.50 9.88
CA SER A 87 23.63 10.68 10.65
C SER A 87 23.53 12.00 9.87
N GLU A 88 23.65 11.96 8.54
CA GLU A 88 23.54 13.13 7.68
C GLU A 88 22.11 13.70 7.59
N TRP A 89 21.09 12.88 7.80
CA TRP A 89 19.69 13.28 7.59
C TRP A 89 18.90 13.34 8.87
N HIS A 90 17.92 14.25 8.89
CA HIS A 90 16.88 14.20 9.92
C HIS A 90 16.04 12.94 9.73
N TYR A 91 15.84 12.17 10.79
CA TYR A 91 14.91 11.04 10.76
C TYR A 91 14.16 10.88 12.08
N ILE A 92 13.04 10.21 12.00
CA ILE A 92 12.20 9.79 13.12
C ILE A 92 12.08 8.28 13.05
N ALA A 93 12.48 7.59 14.10
CA ALA A 93 12.36 6.13 14.16
C ALA A 93 11.57 5.72 15.39
N HIS A 94 10.73 4.72 15.23
CA HIS A 94 10.04 4.07 16.35
C HIS A 94 9.77 2.61 16.03
N THR A 95 9.64 1.80 17.07
CA THR A 95 9.19 0.42 16.91
C THR A 95 7.73 0.40 16.48
N SER A 96 7.36 -0.55 15.64
CA SER A 96 5.95 -0.77 15.29
C SER A 96 5.18 -1.38 16.47
N PHE A 97 3.85 -1.30 16.44
CA PHE A 97 3.00 -1.89 17.49
C PHE A 97 3.24 -3.40 17.69
N SER A 98 3.61 -4.09 16.63
CA SER A 98 3.86 -5.55 16.64
C SER A 98 5.30 -5.93 17.01
N ASN A 99 6.14 -4.96 17.41
CA ASN A 99 7.48 -5.21 17.92
C ASN A 99 7.42 -6.05 19.20
N ASN A 100 8.20 -7.12 19.30
CA ASN A 100 8.23 -8.01 20.46
C ASN A 100 9.66 -8.53 20.70
N ALA A 101 9.84 -9.38 21.73
CA ALA A 101 11.13 -9.91 22.10
C ALA A 101 11.74 -10.85 21.05
N GLU A 102 10.91 -11.52 20.27
CA GLU A 102 11.35 -12.49 19.26
C GLU A 102 11.71 -11.81 17.95
N LYS A 103 11.04 -10.70 17.63
CA LYS A 103 11.18 -10.05 16.34
C LYS A 103 11.09 -8.53 16.45
N ASN A 104 12.23 -7.88 16.25
CA ASN A 104 12.30 -6.43 16.18
C ASN A 104 11.60 -5.91 14.92
N LYS A 105 10.84 -4.85 15.11
CA LYS A 105 10.10 -4.20 14.02
C LYS A 105 10.22 -2.70 14.14
N TRP A 106 10.85 -2.08 13.15
CA TRP A 106 11.13 -0.67 13.14
C TRP A 106 10.44 0.05 11.99
N ARG A 107 10.07 1.28 12.23
CA ARG A 107 9.67 2.24 11.21
C ARG A 107 10.57 3.44 11.27
N ILE A 108 11.19 3.76 10.14
CA ILE A 108 12.13 4.87 10.01
C ILE A 108 11.55 5.84 8.99
N VAL A 109 11.34 7.08 9.39
CA VAL A 109 10.69 8.13 8.60
C VAL A 109 11.70 9.22 8.31
N PHE A 110 11.97 9.47 7.04
CA PHE A 110 12.80 10.56 6.56
C PHE A 110 11.92 11.64 5.96
N PRO A 111 11.79 12.82 6.59
CA PRO A 111 11.19 13.98 5.97
C PRO A 111 11.99 14.39 4.73
N LEU A 112 11.31 14.55 3.59
CA LEU A 112 11.95 14.86 2.32
C LEU A 112 12.18 16.36 2.16
N GLU A 113 13.31 16.72 1.57
CA GLU A 113 13.59 18.11 1.22
C GLU A 113 12.59 18.62 0.16
N HIS A 114 12.26 17.79 -0.81
CA HIS A 114 11.24 18.05 -1.80
C HIS A 114 10.22 16.91 -1.80
N PRO A 115 8.90 17.22 -1.67
CA PRO A 115 7.88 16.21 -1.83
C PRO A 115 7.99 15.55 -3.22
N ILE A 116 7.77 14.25 -3.27
CA ILE A 116 7.87 13.48 -4.51
C ILE A 116 6.46 13.32 -5.09
N PRO A 117 6.21 13.74 -6.34
CA PRO A 117 4.94 13.48 -7.01
C PRO A 117 4.62 11.97 -7.00
N ALA A 118 3.38 11.60 -6.69
CA ALA A 118 2.97 10.19 -6.66
C ALA A 118 3.18 9.48 -7.99
N SER A 119 3.12 10.21 -9.11
CA SER A 119 3.45 9.69 -10.45
C SER A 119 4.91 9.23 -10.60
N ASP A 120 5.83 9.81 -9.81
CA ASP A 120 7.26 9.45 -9.82
C ASP A 120 7.62 8.46 -8.71
N TRP A 121 6.65 8.11 -7.80
CA TRP A 121 6.92 7.28 -6.64
C TRP A 121 7.54 5.92 -6.97
N LYS A 122 7.14 5.32 -8.08
CA LYS A 122 7.71 4.04 -8.53
C LYS A 122 9.21 4.13 -8.80
N ARG A 123 9.68 5.26 -9.33
CA ARG A 123 11.12 5.54 -9.54
C ARG A 123 11.80 5.84 -8.22
N ALA A 124 11.18 6.71 -7.43
CA ALA A 124 11.70 7.10 -6.13
C ALA A 124 11.84 5.90 -5.17
N SER A 125 10.89 4.95 -5.17
CA SER A 125 11.00 3.75 -4.34
C SER A 125 12.14 2.83 -4.74
N LYS A 126 12.51 2.77 -6.03
CA LYS A 126 13.72 2.06 -6.49
C LYS A 126 14.98 2.75 -5.98
N ALA A 127 15.08 4.07 -6.16
CA ALA A 127 16.20 4.84 -5.63
C ALA A 127 16.31 4.76 -4.09
N ALA A 128 15.17 4.72 -3.40
CA ALA A 128 15.14 4.51 -1.95
C ALA A 128 15.68 3.12 -1.55
N LYS A 129 15.37 2.07 -2.32
CA LYS A 129 15.95 0.73 -2.09
C LYS A 129 17.47 0.74 -2.33
N GLU A 130 17.93 1.36 -3.40
CA GLU A 130 19.37 1.51 -3.69
C GLU A 130 20.09 2.30 -2.59
N LEU A 131 19.46 3.39 -2.09
CA LEU A 131 19.99 4.15 -0.97
C LEU A 131 20.12 3.27 0.28
N TRP A 132 19.10 2.46 0.60
CA TRP A 132 19.16 1.52 1.71
C TRP A 132 20.32 0.54 1.57
N ASP A 133 20.43 -0.12 0.43
CA ASP A 133 21.46 -1.11 0.16
C ASP A 133 22.88 -0.52 0.25
N LYS A 134 23.06 0.71 -0.24
CA LYS A 134 24.32 1.44 -0.19
C LYS A 134 24.72 1.89 1.22
N VAL A 135 23.76 2.37 2.01
CA VAL A 135 24.02 3.05 3.29
C VAL A 135 23.97 2.08 4.46
N VAL A 136 23.03 1.15 4.45
CA VAL A 136 22.81 0.19 5.53
C VAL A 136 23.44 -1.16 5.22
N GLY A 137 23.16 -1.72 4.05
CA GLY A 137 23.70 -2.98 3.58
C GLY A 137 23.28 -4.22 4.37
N GLN A 138 22.33 -4.08 5.30
CA GLN A 138 21.81 -5.17 6.12
C GLN A 138 20.32 -4.98 6.41
N GLY A 139 19.59 -6.07 6.61
CA GLY A 139 18.14 -6.06 6.75
C GLY A 139 17.44 -5.66 5.46
N GLU A 140 16.14 -5.90 5.39
CA GLU A 140 15.39 -5.59 4.18
C GLU A 140 14.09 -4.85 4.54
N PRO A 141 13.91 -3.60 4.03
CA PRO A 141 12.64 -2.91 4.17
C PRO A 141 11.52 -3.67 3.46
N ASP A 142 10.31 -3.66 4.05
CA ASP A 142 9.11 -4.23 3.39
C ASP A 142 8.92 -3.56 2.03
N SER A 143 9.16 -4.32 0.98
CA SER A 143 9.07 -3.86 -0.41
C SER A 143 7.65 -3.40 -0.78
N ASN A 144 6.61 -4.02 -0.21
CA ASN A 144 5.23 -3.60 -0.43
C ASN A 144 4.95 -2.24 0.24
N ALA A 145 5.50 -2.03 1.45
CA ALA A 145 5.37 -0.74 2.13
C ALA A 145 6.11 0.35 1.37
N LEU A 146 7.30 0.04 0.85
CA LEU A 146 8.14 0.99 0.14
C LEU A 146 7.56 1.41 -1.22
N THR A 147 6.94 0.48 -1.94
CA THR A 147 6.43 0.73 -3.30
C THR A 147 5.01 1.31 -3.35
N ASP A 148 4.22 1.15 -2.29
CA ASP A 148 2.85 1.66 -2.21
C ASP A 148 2.82 3.12 -1.76
N CYS A 149 2.67 4.06 -2.70
CA CYS A 149 2.55 5.49 -2.37
C CYS A 149 1.31 5.84 -1.55
N ALA A 150 0.28 4.99 -1.53
CA ALA A 150 -0.93 5.18 -0.74
C ALA A 150 -0.91 4.42 0.60
N ARG A 151 0.26 3.96 1.02
CA ARG A 151 0.43 3.19 2.25
C ARG A 151 -0.01 3.97 3.48
N MET A 152 -0.74 3.28 4.36
CA MET A 152 -1.05 3.77 5.70
C MET A 152 -0.21 3.02 6.73
N TYR A 153 0.17 3.74 7.76
CA TYR A 153 0.93 3.23 8.90
C TYR A 153 0.16 3.49 10.19
N TYR A 154 0.05 2.50 11.05
CA TYR A 154 -0.47 2.71 12.40
C TYR A 154 0.42 3.70 13.15
N ARG A 155 -0.19 4.65 13.85
CA ARG A 155 0.54 5.58 14.71
C ARG A 155 1.20 4.83 15.87
N PHE A 156 2.27 5.40 16.40
CA PHE A 156 2.94 4.86 17.57
C PHE A 156 1.96 4.71 18.74
N ALA A 157 2.01 3.58 19.44
CA ALA A 157 1.21 3.31 20.63
C ALA A 157 1.91 2.28 21.51
N LEU A 158 1.54 2.25 22.78
CA LEU A 158 2.03 1.26 23.72
C LEU A 158 1.09 0.06 23.75
N PRO A 159 1.54 -1.15 23.38
CA PRO A 159 0.71 -2.35 23.46
C PRO A 159 0.43 -2.75 24.91
N ASP A 160 -0.75 -3.29 25.18
CA ASP A 160 -1.13 -3.86 26.48
C ASP A 160 -0.68 -5.32 26.56
N ARG A 161 0.63 -5.53 26.74
CA ARG A 161 1.27 -6.82 26.88
C ARG A 161 2.59 -6.69 27.66
N ALA A 162 3.12 -7.81 28.14
CA ALA A 162 4.28 -7.83 29.03
C ALA A 162 5.55 -7.23 28.39
N ASP A 163 5.74 -7.40 27.08
CA ASP A 163 6.90 -6.91 26.33
C ASP A 163 6.75 -5.47 25.80
N ALA A 164 5.74 -4.72 26.27
CA ALA A 164 5.55 -3.31 25.91
C ALA A 164 6.77 -2.44 26.24
N VAL A 165 7.58 -2.83 27.19
CA VAL A 165 8.83 -2.17 27.58
C VAL A 165 9.87 -2.12 26.44
N LEU A 166 9.74 -2.98 25.43
CA LEU A 166 10.58 -3.01 24.25
C LEU A 166 10.20 -1.96 23.21
N GLN A 167 9.14 -1.17 23.44
CA GLN A 167 8.79 -0.08 22.55
C GLN A 167 9.81 1.05 22.67
N ARG A 168 10.46 1.35 21.57
CA ARG A 168 11.55 2.32 21.47
C ARG A 168 11.23 3.39 20.43
N LYS A 169 11.79 4.58 20.62
CA LYS A 169 11.64 5.71 19.68
C LYS A 169 12.89 6.59 19.71
N LYS A 170 13.22 7.20 18.58
CA LYS A 170 14.35 8.10 18.42
C LYS A 170 14.02 9.15 17.37
N ALA A 171 14.28 10.42 17.67
CA ALA A 171 14.36 11.47 16.67
C ALA A 171 15.83 11.90 16.56
N HIS A 172 16.34 11.97 15.34
CA HIS A 172 17.69 12.41 15.06
C HIS A 172 17.66 13.71 14.27
N LYS A 173 18.46 14.66 14.73
CA LYS A 173 18.69 15.91 14.02
C LYS A 173 20.04 15.81 13.28
N GLY A 174 19.98 15.43 12.00
CA GLY A 174 21.13 15.42 11.11
C GLY A 174 21.44 16.81 10.57
N LYS A 175 22.27 16.87 9.52
CA LYS A 175 22.67 18.12 8.85
C LYS A 175 21.54 18.72 8.00
N GLY A 176 20.65 17.88 7.44
CA GLY A 176 19.57 18.31 6.57
C GLY A 176 18.43 17.31 6.43
N LEU A 177 17.48 17.66 5.60
CA LEU A 177 16.42 16.78 5.14
C LEU A 177 16.96 15.82 4.06
N LEU A 178 16.29 14.70 3.85
CA LEU A 178 16.66 13.78 2.79
C LEU A 178 16.27 14.37 1.43
N ASN A 179 17.27 14.63 0.60
CA ASN A 179 17.07 14.89 -0.84
C ASN A 179 17.29 13.57 -1.59
N LEU A 180 16.21 12.87 -1.90
CA LEU A 180 16.27 11.60 -2.61
C LEU A 180 16.41 11.83 -4.10
N ASP A 181 17.61 11.59 -4.63
CA ASP A 181 17.85 11.63 -6.08
C ASP A 181 17.38 10.33 -6.75
N TYR A 182 16.37 10.45 -7.59
CA TYR A 182 15.86 9.37 -8.43
C TYR A 182 15.92 9.68 -9.93
N SER A 183 16.68 10.69 -10.30
CA SER A 183 16.83 11.16 -11.71
C SER A 183 17.44 10.07 -12.59
N HIS A 184 18.36 9.28 -12.04
CA HIS A 184 19.05 8.18 -12.72
C HIS A 184 18.14 6.97 -13.01
N ILE A 185 16.98 6.85 -12.34
CA ILE A 185 16.01 5.79 -12.61
C ILE A 185 15.16 6.21 -13.81
N PRO A 186 15.15 5.48 -14.92
CA PRO A 186 14.37 5.82 -16.09
C PRO A 186 12.87 5.97 -15.79
N LYS A 187 12.22 6.95 -16.39
CA LYS A 187 10.75 6.97 -16.43
C LYS A 187 10.30 5.74 -17.19
N GLU A 188 9.56 4.86 -16.52
CA GLU A 188 8.92 3.78 -17.26
C GLU A 188 7.99 4.45 -18.28
N GLU A 189 8.26 4.20 -19.56
CA GLU A 189 7.28 4.55 -20.58
C GLU A 189 5.95 3.94 -20.14
N PRO A 190 4.85 4.71 -20.19
CA PRO A 190 3.54 4.16 -19.90
C PRO A 190 3.47 2.91 -20.78
N LYS A 191 3.47 1.72 -20.16
CA LYS A 191 3.34 0.46 -20.91
C LYS A 191 2.22 0.75 -21.87
N LYS A 192 2.54 0.86 -23.16
CA LYS A 192 1.53 1.13 -24.20
C LYS A 192 0.42 0.16 -23.84
N ARG A 193 -0.62 0.67 -23.16
CA ARG A 193 -1.81 -0.14 -22.91
C ARG A 193 -2.08 -0.65 -24.30
N TYR A 194 -1.96 -1.94 -24.48
CA TYR A 194 -2.13 -2.58 -25.76
C TYR A 194 -3.44 -2.05 -26.35
N LYS A 195 -3.38 -0.88 -27.04
CA LYS A 195 -4.43 -0.41 -27.93
C LYS A 195 -4.59 -1.39 -29.11
N ASN A 196 -3.79 -2.40 -29.13
CA ASN A 196 -3.93 -3.58 -29.96
C ASN A 196 -4.70 -4.71 -29.28
N TRP A 197 -5.56 -4.44 -28.30
CA TRP A 197 -6.81 -5.15 -28.32
C TRP A 197 -7.64 -4.63 -29.52
N LYS A 198 -7.15 -4.75 -30.75
CA LYS A 198 -8.02 -5.22 -31.80
C LYS A 198 -8.45 -6.57 -31.28
N SER A 199 -9.65 -6.61 -30.66
CA SER A 199 -10.44 -7.80 -30.64
C SER A 199 -10.23 -8.43 -32.03
N LYS A 200 -9.37 -9.46 -32.17
CA LYS A 200 -9.71 -10.50 -33.09
C LYS A 200 -11.07 -10.88 -32.58
N LYS A 201 -12.13 -10.34 -33.25
CA LYS A 201 -13.48 -10.85 -33.07
C LYS A 201 -13.27 -12.34 -33.11
N PRO A 202 -13.47 -13.09 -32.02
CA PRO A 202 -13.49 -14.52 -32.15
C PRO A 202 -14.51 -14.74 -33.26
N ASN A 203 -14.13 -15.43 -34.28
CA ASN A 203 -15.10 -15.86 -35.29
C ASN A 203 -16.21 -16.51 -34.50
N SER A 204 -17.30 -15.78 -34.29
CA SER A 204 -18.46 -16.21 -33.52
C SER A 204 -19.18 -17.26 -34.31
N LYS A 205 -18.63 -18.51 -34.25
CA LYS A 205 -19.34 -19.68 -34.79
C LYS A 205 -20.29 -20.31 -33.78
N ASN A 206 -20.34 -19.84 -32.52
CA ASN A 206 -21.22 -20.44 -31.55
C ASN A 206 -21.84 -19.34 -30.66
N GLY A 207 -23.14 -19.38 -30.47
CA GLY A 207 -23.95 -18.49 -29.65
C GLY A 207 -23.59 -18.45 -28.15
N MET A 208 -22.44 -19.01 -27.74
CA MET A 208 -21.93 -18.98 -26.37
C MET A 208 -21.51 -17.58 -25.92
N GLU A 209 -20.97 -16.74 -26.82
CA GLU A 209 -20.55 -15.38 -26.41
C GLU A 209 -21.74 -14.51 -25.95
N ALA A 210 -22.92 -14.70 -26.59
CA ALA A 210 -24.14 -14.05 -26.14
C ALA A 210 -24.62 -14.52 -24.76
N LEU A 211 -24.39 -15.79 -24.42
CA LEU A 211 -24.74 -16.32 -23.10
C LEU A 211 -23.88 -15.72 -21.98
N PHE A 212 -22.59 -15.50 -22.22
CA PHE A 212 -21.69 -14.92 -21.23
C PHE A 212 -21.97 -13.43 -20.93
N HIS A 213 -22.73 -12.75 -21.78
CA HIS A 213 -23.24 -11.39 -21.53
C HIS A 213 -24.61 -11.39 -20.87
N ASN A 214 -25.26 -12.56 -20.73
CA ASN A 214 -26.58 -12.67 -20.10
C ASN A 214 -26.44 -12.68 -18.56
N PRO A 215 -27.04 -11.73 -17.81
CA PRO A 215 -26.97 -11.69 -16.35
C PRO A 215 -27.51 -12.96 -15.68
N ASP A 216 -28.60 -13.55 -16.19
CA ASP A 216 -29.19 -14.76 -15.62
C ASP A 216 -28.27 -15.96 -15.75
N TYR A 217 -27.60 -16.10 -16.89
CA TYR A 217 -26.60 -17.15 -17.09
C TYR A 217 -25.41 -16.96 -16.14
N ARG A 218 -24.93 -15.73 -15.98
CA ARG A 218 -23.81 -15.40 -15.08
C ARG A 218 -24.17 -15.65 -13.62
N LEU A 219 -25.39 -15.36 -13.24
CA LEU A 219 -25.91 -15.66 -11.90
C LEU A 219 -25.98 -17.17 -11.64
N ALA A 220 -26.54 -17.92 -12.57
CA ALA A 220 -26.62 -19.38 -12.47
C ALA A 220 -25.24 -20.03 -12.39
N LEU A 221 -24.28 -19.56 -13.21
CA LEU A 221 -22.89 -20.00 -13.15
C LEU A 221 -22.23 -19.70 -11.81
N ALA A 222 -22.40 -18.47 -11.29
CA ALA A 222 -21.87 -18.08 -9.99
C ALA A 222 -22.37 -18.98 -8.85
N GLN A 223 -23.66 -19.34 -8.89
CA GLN A 223 -24.27 -20.28 -7.94
C GLN A 223 -23.69 -21.71 -8.10
N GLN A 224 -23.55 -22.18 -9.33
CA GLN A 224 -23.01 -23.52 -9.65
C GLN A 224 -21.58 -23.69 -9.13
N ILE A 225 -20.72 -22.68 -9.27
CA ILE A 225 -19.32 -22.73 -8.82
C ILE A 225 -19.15 -22.34 -7.34
N GLY A 226 -20.23 -22.17 -6.62
CA GLY A 226 -20.22 -21.86 -5.17
C GLY A 226 -19.68 -20.48 -4.84
N ALA A 227 -19.92 -19.50 -5.70
CA ALA A 227 -19.53 -18.12 -5.45
C ALA A 227 -20.40 -17.49 -4.35
N THR A 228 -19.83 -16.55 -3.60
CA THR A 228 -20.57 -15.65 -2.72
C THR A 228 -21.09 -14.48 -3.54
N ILE A 229 -22.41 -14.27 -3.59
CA ILE A 229 -23.03 -13.19 -4.35
C ILE A 229 -23.33 -12.03 -3.41
N SER A 230 -22.86 -10.84 -3.78
CA SER A 230 -23.14 -9.59 -3.04
C SER A 230 -23.45 -8.49 -4.05
N GLY A 231 -24.72 -8.10 -4.12
CA GLY A 231 -25.22 -7.19 -5.16
C GLY A 231 -24.91 -7.73 -6.56
N ASN A 232 -24.29 -6.92 -7.38
CA ASN A 232 -23.91 -7.30 -8.75
C ASN A 232 -22.59 -8.07 -8.86
N VAL A 233 -22.00 -8.55 -7.76
CA VAL A 233 -20.66 -9.17 -7.81
C VAL A 233 -20.68 -10.58 -7.22
N ALA A 234 -20.18 -11.54 -8.01
CA ALA A 234 -19.82 -12.89 -7.58
C ALA A 234 -18.35 -12.88 -7.11
N ARG A 235 -18.07 -13.42 -5.93
CA ARG A 235 -16.75 -13.42 -5.26
C ARG A 235 -16.41 -14.78 -4.66
N ASN A 236 -15.22 -14.90 -4.05
CA ASN A 236 -14.75 -16.11 -3.37
C ASN A 236 -14.68 -17.34 -4.28
N ILE A 237 -14.37 -17.13 -5.54
CA ILE A 237 -14.24 -18.18 -6.55
C ILE A 237 -12.78 -18.62 -6.58
N ILE A 238 -12.54 -19.94 -6.73
CA ILE A 238 -11.20 -20.49 -6.82
C ILE A 238 -10.52 -20.02 -8.10
N CYS A 239 -9.34 -19.43 -7.97
CA CYS A 239 -8.53 -19.00 -9.11
C CYS A 239 -7.88 -20.22 -9.78
N PRO A 240 -8.06 -20.44 -11.08
CA PRO A 240 -7.43 -21.57 -11.79
C PRO A 240 -5.90 -21.52 -11.79
N SER A 241 -5.31 -20.33 -11.63
CA SER A 241 -3.86 -20.14 -11.66
C SER A 241 -3.20 -20.32 -10.29
N CYS A 242 -3.75 -19.74 -9.21
CA CYS A 242 -3.11 -19.77 -7.90
C CYS A 242 -3.86 -20.57 -6.82
N ASN A 243 -4.97 -21.19 -7.19
CA ASN A 243 -5.82 -22.03 -6.33
C ASN A 243 -6.32 -21.32 -5.05
N GLN A 244 -6.42 -19.99 -5.06
CA GLN A 244 -6.95 -19.20 -3.95
C GLN A 244 -8.36 -18.72 -4.27
N ARG A 245 -9.21 -18.53 -3.25
CA ARG A 245 -10.58 -18.01 -3.38
C ARG A 245 -10.60 -16.49 -3.55
N GLU A 246 -10.03 -16.00 -4.65
CA GLU A 246 -9.77 -14.58 -4.89
C GLU A 246 -10.33 -14.07 -6.24
N VAL A 247 -11.00 -14.93 -7.00
CA VAL A 247 -11.59 -14.51 -8.28
C VAL A 247 -12.96 -13.88 -8.05
N TYR A 248 -13.27 -12.87 -8.85
CA TYR A 248 -14.56 -12.19 -8.88
C TYR A 248 -14.92 -11.70 -10.27
N PHE A 249 -16.21 -11.52 -10.51
CA PHE A 249 -16.78 -10.92 -11.72
C PHE A 249 -18.16 -10.30 -11.43
N SER A 250 -18.65 -9.44 -12.31
CA SER A 250 -19.98 -8.86 -12.20
C SER A 250 -21.04 -9.77 -12.79
N ILE A 251 -22.19 -9.87 -12.13
CA ILE A 251 -23.35 -10.61 -12.63
C ILE A 251 -23.91 -9.93 -13.88
N ASP A 252 -24.18 -8.63 -13.79
CA ASP A 252 -24.55 -7.83 -14.96
C ASP A 252 -23.30 -7.12 -15.51
N PRO A 253 -22.82 -7.54 -16.70
CA PRO A 253 -21.60 -7.00 -17.30
C PRO A 253 -21.79 -5.62 -17.95
N ASP A 254 -23.02 -5.16 -18.10
CA ASP A 254 -23.34 -3.93 -18.83
C ASP A 254 -23.53 -2.74 -17.87
N LEU A 255 -23.55 -2.97 -16.59
CA LEU A 255 -23.57 -1.89 -15.59
C LEU A 255 -22.26 -1.10 -15.61
N MET A 256 -22.39 0.19 -15.31
CA MET A 256 -21.22 1.07 -15.15
C MET A 256 -20.27 0.53 -14.09
N HIS A 257 -18.99 0.46 -14.40
CA HIS A 257 -17.94 -0.17 -13.57
C HIS A 257 -18.04 -1.70 -13.40
N ALA A 258 -18.81 -2.38 -14.21
CA ALA A 258 -18.90 -3.83 -14.16
C ALA A 258 -17.57 -4.51 -14.51
N VAL A 259 -17.25 -5.56 -13.76
CA VAL A 259 -16.13 -6.46 -14.04
C VAL A 259 -16.60 -7.53 -15.01
N ARG A 260 -16.41 -7.31 -16.29
CA ARG A 260 -16.91 -8.18 -17.36
C ARG A 260 -16.23 -9.55 -17.37
N TYR A 261 -14.92 -9.56 -17.20
CA TYR A 261 -14.11 -10.78 -17.21
C TYR A 261 -13.67 -11.14 -15.80
N PRO A 262 -13.77 -12.42 -15.40
CA PRO A 262 -13.26 -12.87 -14.11
C PRO A 262 -11.78 -12.55 -13.97
N HIS A 263 -11.39 -12.05 -12.82
CA HIS A 263 -9.99 -11.89 -12.50
C HIS A 263 -9.70 -12.11 -11.01
N CYS A 264 -8.46 -12.53 -10.75
CA CYS A 264 -7.97 -12.77 -9.41
C CYS A 264 -7.63 -11.44 -8.72
N ASN A 265 -8.16 -11.22 -7.51
CA ASN A 265 -7.88 -10.02 -6.70
C ASN A 265 -6.39 -9.92 -6.30
N ARG A 266 -5.63 -11.00 -6.42
CA ARG A 266 -4.18 -11.05 -6.22
C ARG A 266 -3.40 -10.60 -7.45
N ALA A 267 -3.86 -9.54 -8.12
CA ALA A 267 -3.28 -9.06 -9.38
C ALA A 267 -1.75 -8.87 -9.33
N ASN A 268 -1.21 -8.42 -8.19
CA ASN A 268 0.23 -8.22 -7.99
C ASN A 268 1.03 -9.53 -7.77
N LYS A 269 0.36 -10.63 -7.44
CA LYS A 269 1.00 -11.93 -7.16
C LYS A 269 0.62 -13.02 -8.15
N CYS A 270 -0.63 -13.01 -8.64
CA CYS A 270 -1.16 -14.02 -9.54
C CYS A 270 -1.39 -13.47 -10.95
N GLY A 271 -2.01 -12.27 -11.05
CA GLY A 271 -2.28 -11.59 -12.32
C GLY A 271 -3.25 -12.30 -13.26
N TRP A 272 -3.89 -13.40 -12.80
CA TRP A 272 -4.79 -14.17 -13.63
C TRP A 272 -6.07 -13.38 -13.95
N TRP A 273 -6.45 -13.43 -15.21
CA TRP A 273 -7.77 -13.04 -15.70
C TRP A 273 -8.16 -14.01 -16.83
N GLY A 274 -9.44 -14.20 -17.08
CA GLY A 274 -9.90 -15.16 -18.08
C GLY A 274 -11.36 -15.00 -18.46
N TYR A 275 -11.86 -15.94 -19.20
CA TYR A 275 -13.28 -16.04 -19.54
C TYR A 275 -14.03 -16.85 -18.48
N LEU A 276 -15.36 -16.68 -18.41
CA LEU A 276 -16.21 -17.39 -17.45
C LEU A 276 -16.12 -18.92 -17.61
N GLU A 277 -15.94 -19.42 -18.82
CA GLU A 277 -15.71 -20.84 -19.13
C GLU A 277 -14.46 -21.43 -18.47
N ASN A 278 -13.48 -20.60 -18.15
CA ASN A 278 -12.27 -21.05 -17.44
C ASN A 278 -12.51 -21.33 -15.96
N LEU A 279 -13.71 -21.03 -15.44
CA LEU A 279 -14.10 -21.28 -14.05
C LEU A 279 -14.87 -22.59 -13.88
N LEU A 280 -15.26 -23.23 -14.98
CA LEU A 280 -15.91 -24.54 -15.02
C LEU A 280 -14.87 -25.66 -15.07
#